data_e62fd381a22a2d87e2a8aa9fb55fd016
#
_entry.id   e62fd381a22a2d87e2a8aa9fb55fd016
#
_cell.length_a   1.000
_cell.length_b   1.000
_cell.length_c   1.000
_cell.angle_alpha   90.00
_cell.angle_beta   90.00
_cell.angle_gamma   90.00
#
_symmetry.space_group_name_H-M   'P 1'
#
loop_
_entity.id
_entity.type
_entity.pdbx_description
1 polymer ?
#
loop_
_entity_poly.entity_id
_entity_poly.type
_entity_poly.pdbx_seq_one_letter_code
_entity_poly.pdbx_strand_id
1 'polypeptide(L)'
;PRNCTPLSNPYGTAPGLLFEKEGKIIVSLPGVPYEMEAIITGSVIPRLTERNDGILFYHRTVLTHGMGESMLSEKIGSWEDSLPENVRLAYLPQPGMVRLRLTAFGADIEELKVTIQKEIESLQKLIPDLIFGYDTQTMEQVLGELLREKAMTISTAESCTGGYIAHLITSVAGSSDYFKGSVVAYDNEVKMKILGVDQKSLDSYGAVSEQVVKEMAQGARRRFNTDLTLATSGIAGPGGGTKEKPVGLVWVGLATATLAVGDAPAESTLSGVYRVE
;
A
#
# COMPACT_ATOMS: atom_id res chain seq x y z
N PRO A 1 6.38 -13.26 -41.23
CA PRO A 1 7.64 -12.73 -41.80
C PRO A 1 8.64 -13.87 -41.96
N ARG A 2 9.50 -13.79 -43.01
CA ARG A 2 10.47 -14.87 -43.30
C ARG A 2 11.68 -14.88 -42.35
N ASN A 3 11.89 -13.80 -41.61
CA ASN A 3 13.08 -13.57 -40.78
C ASN A 3 12.74 -13.58 -39.29
N CYS A 4 11.82 -14.41 -38.85
CA CYS A 4 11.47 -14.55 -37.44
C CYS A 4 11.33 -16.02 -37.05
N THR A 5 11.52 -16.29 -35.76
CA THR A 5 11.19 -17.59 -35.16
C THR A 5 9.78 -17.45 -34.53
N PRO A 6 8.78 -18.27 -34.98
CA PRO A 6 7.49 -18.27 -34.36
C PRO A 6 7.58 -18.88 -32.94
N LEU A 7 6.92 -18.24 -31.97
CA LEU A 7 6.79 -18.74 -30.61
C LEU A 7 5.37 -19.28 -30.41
N SER A 8 5.26 -20.52 -29.92
CA SER A 8 3.98 -21.19 -29.71
C SER A 8 3.12 -20.45 -28.72
N ASN A 9 1.85 -20.26 -29.09
CA ASN A 9 0.83 -19.71 -28.19
C ASN A 9 -0.10 -20.84 -27.75
N PRO A 10 -0.04 -21.31 -26.50
CA PRO A 10 -0.86 -22.40 -26.02
C PRO A 10 -2.34 -22.04 -25.83
N TYR A 11 -2.67 -20.75 -25.79
CA TYR A 11 -4.00 -20.25 -25.44
C TYR A 11 -4.71 -19.49 -26.58
N GLY A 12 -4.04 -19.27 -27.70
CA GLY A 12 -4.60 -18.53 -28.82
C GLY A 12 -4.04 -18.93 -30.16
N THR A 13 -4.59 -18.39 -31.24
CA THR A 13 -4.20 -18.68 -32.61
C THR A 13 -3.06 -17.83 -33.16
N ALA A 14 -2.81 -16.68 -32.55
CA ALA A 14 -1.74 -15.77 -32.95
C ALA A 14 -0.43 -16.15 -32.25
N PRO A 15 0.63 -16.60 -32.98
CA PRO A 15 1.92 -16.89 -32.39
C PRO A 15 2.64 -15.60 -31.95
N GLY A 16 3.56 -15.72 -31.01
CA GLY A 16 4.59 -14.71 -30.81
C GLY A 16 5.62 -14.79 -31.94
N LEU A 17 6.32 -13.70 -32.21
CA LEU A 17 7.35 -13.64 -33.24
C LEU A 17 8.66 -13.11 -32.62
N LEU A 18 9.73 -13.91 -32.69
CA LEU A 18 11.04 -13.53 -32.19
C LEU A 18 11.95 -13.19 -33.39
N PHE A 19 12.52 -12.02 -33.37
CA PHE A 19 13.48 -11.51 -34.35
C PHE A 19 14.85 -11.38 -33.71
N GLU A 20 15.88 -11.84 -34.41
CA GLU A 20 17.27 -11.72 -33.97
C GLU A 20 18.10 -11.02 -35.06
N LYS A 21 18.81 -9.98 -34.65
CA LYS A 21 19.75 -9.28 -35.52
C LYS A 21 20.88 -8.65 -34.72
N GLU A 22 22.12 -8.94 -35.10
CA GLU A 22 23.32 -8.33 -34.52
C GLU A 22 23.38 -8.44 -32.98
N GLY A 23 23.00 -9.62 -32.42
CA GLY A 23 22.95 -9.85 -30.98
C GLY A 23 21.74 -9.26 -30.26
N LYS A 24 20.90 -8.47 -30.95
CA LYS A 24 19.67 -7.90 -30.37
C LYS A 24 18.48 -8.80 -30.64
N ILE A 25 17.59 -8.86 -29.66
CA ILE A 25 16.34 -9.62 -29.72
C ILE A 25 15.16 -8.65 -29.66
N ILE A 26 14.23 -8.82 -30.59
CA ILE A 26 12.93 -8.13 -30.57
C ILE A 26 11.86 -9.22 -30.56
N VAL A 27 10.91 -9.12 -29.63
CA VAL A 27 9.79 -10.06 -29.54
C VAL A 27 8.49 -9.29 -29.77
N SER A 28 7.69 -9.77 -30.70
CA SER A 28 6.32 -9.29 -30.92
C SER A 28 5.36 -10.32 -30.34
N LEU A 29 4.42 -9.87 -29.53
CA LEU A 29 3.50 -10.72 -28.77
C LEU A 29 2.04 -10.33 -29.06
N PRO A 30 1.07 -11.29 -28.92
CA PRO A 30 -0.34 -10.96 -28.92
C PRO A 30 -0.70 -9.96 -27.83
N GLY A 31 -1.73 -9.12 -28.07
CA GLY A 31 -2.18 -8.10 -27.11
C GLY A 31 -2.98 -8.64 -25.92
N VAL A 32 -3.30 -9.94 -25.91
CA VAL A 32 -4.08 -10.55 -24.81
C VAL A 32 -3.12 -10.93 -23.67
N PRO A 33 -3.30 -10.40 -22.45
CA PRO A 33 -2.33 -10.53 -21.35
C PRO A 33 -1.93 -11.98 -21.03
N TYR A 34 -2.89 -12.88 -20.84
CA TYR A 34 -2.58 -14.28 -20.47
C TYR A 34 -1.87 -15.07 -21.58
N GLU A 35 -2.13 -14.75 -22.88
CA GLU A 35 -1.40 -15.32 -24.00
C GLU A 35 0.05 -14.83 -24.04
N MET A 36 0.23 -13.51 -23.85
CA MET A 36 1.53 -12.86 -23.77
C MET A 36 2.37 -13.44 -22.63
N GLU A 37 1.82 -13.58 -21.43
CA GLU A 37 2.49 -14.15 -20.26
C GLU A 37 2.95 -15.60 -20.51
N ALA A 38 2.08 -16.41 -21.11
CA ALA A 38 2.42 -17.80 -21.43
C ALA A 38 3.57 -17.91 -22.44
N ILE A 39 3.58 -17.07 -23.50
CA ILE A 39 4.66 -17.06 -24.50
C ILE A 39 5.97 -16.54 -23.86
N ILE A 40 5.90 -15.48 -23.04
CA ILE A 40 7.09 -14.95 -22.36
C ILE A 40 7.69 -16.01 -21.45
N THR A 41 6.87 -16.59 -20.56
CA THR A 41 7.34 -17.56 -19.58
C THR A 41 7.84 -18.86 -20.21
N GLY A 42 7.09 -19.39 -21.19
CA GLY A 42 7.38 -20.68 -21.79
C GLY A 42 8.43 -20.66 -22.91
N SER A 43 8.65 -19.49 -23.53
CA SER A 43 9.51 -19.45 -24.73
C SER A 43 10.57 -18.35 -24.71
N VAL A 44 10.26 -17.16 -24.23
CA VAL A 44 11.17 -16.01 -24.30
C VAL A 44 12.20 -16.05 -23.16
N ILE A 45 11.74 -16.18 -21.92
CA ILE A 45 12.62 -16.20 -20.73
C ILE A 45 13.65 -17.32 -20.83
N PRO A 46 13.31 -18.60 -21.15
CA PRO A 46 14.32 -19.66 -21.29
C PRO A 46 15.43 -19.31 -22.29
N ARG A 47 15.05 -18.77 -23.46
CA ARG A 47 16.04 -18.36 -24.49
C ARG A 47 16.93 -17.20 -24.06
N LEU A 48 16.39 -16.26 -23.31
CA LEU A 48 17.20 -15.15 -22.77
C LEU A 48 18.14 -15.66 -21.66
N THR A 49 17.69 -16.61 -20.85
CA THR A 49 18.51 -17.21 -19.78
C THR A 49 19.69 -18.00 -20.37
N GLU A 50 19.50 -18.74 -21.47
CA GLU A 50 20.56 -19.46 -22.18
C GLU A 50 21.66 -18.52 -22.75
N ARG A 51 21.32 -17.26 -22.98
CA ARG A 51 22.23 -16.23 -23.51
C ARG A 51 22.83 -15.32 -22.45
N ASN A 52 22.46 -15.54 -21.21
CA ASN A 52 22.98 -14.72 -20.12
C ASN A 52 24.49 -14.99 -19.95
N ASP A 53 25.32 -13.95 -20.11
CA ASP A 53 26.78 -13.97 -19.96
C ASP A 53 27.23 -14.18 -18.49
N GLY A 54 26.40 -14.78 -17.66
CA GLY A 54 26.67 -15.06 -16.26
C GLY A 54 26.40 -13.86 -15.33
N ILE A 55 25.88 -12.74 -15.84
CA ILE A 55 25.46 -11.62 -14.99
C ILE A 55 24.09 -11.93 -14.41
N LEU A 56 24.04 -12.01 -13.09
CA LEU A 56 22.82 -12.18 -12.32
C LEU A 56 22.31 -10.84 -11.84
N PHE A 57 20.98 -10.72 -11.70
CA PHE A 57 20.33 -9.55 -11.12
C PHE A 57 19.51 -9.99 -9.92
N TYR A 58 19.62 -9.25 -8.84
CA TYR A 58 18.78 -9.41 -7.67
C TYR A 58 18.19 -8.07 -7.27
N HIS A 59 16.91 -8.04 -6.98
CA HIS A 59 16.25 -6.81 -6.55
C HIS A 59 15.33 -7.04 -5.35
N ARG A 60 15.24 -6.03 -4.54
CA ARG A 60 14.28 -5.90 -3.45
C ARG A 60 13.63 -4.53 -3.56
N THR A 61 12.40 -4.45 -3.13
CA THR A 61 11.64 -3.20 -3.10
C THR A 61 11.29 -2.85 -1.67
N VAL A 62 11.62 -1.63 -1.26
CA VAL A 62 11.21 -1.06 0.02
C VAL A 62 9.99 -0.20 -0.21
N LEU A 63 8.93 -0.40 0.57
CA LEU A 63 7.66 0.30 0.45
C LEU A 63 7.62 1.42 1.49
N THR A 64 7.50 2.69 1.03
CA THR A 64 7.46 3.85 1.91
C THR A 64 6.14 4.61 1.81
N HIS A 65 5.75 5.30 2.87
CA HIS A 65 4.56 6.14 2.93
C HIS A 65 4.84 7.50 3.57
N GLY A 66 3.88 8.43 3.48
CA GLY A 66 3.92 9.68 4.23
C GLY A 66 4.86 10.76 3.67
N MET A 67 5.60 10.46 2.59
CA MET A 67 6.51 11.43 1.97
C MET A 67 6.49 11.28 0.45
N GLY A 68 6.43 12.40 -0.26
CA GLY A 68 6.54 12.42 -1.73
C GLY A 68 7.96 12.18 -2.22
N GLU A 69 8.10 11.79 -3.49
CA GLU A 69 9.37 11.39 -4.11
C GLU A 69 10.48 12.44 -3.91
N SER A 70 10.21 13.70 -4.22
CA SER A 70 11.23 14.77 -4.14
C SER A 70 11.78 14.96 -2.72
N MET A 71 10.91 14.93 -1.71
CA MET A 71 11.33 15.05 -0.31
C MET A 71 12.05 13.78 0.18
N LEU A 72 11.61 12.62 -0.31
CA LEU A 72 12.25 11.35 0.03
C LEU A 72 13.65 11.28 -0.57
N SER A 73 13.82 11.63 -1.85
CA SER A 73 15.13 11.65 -2.51
C SER A 73 16.11 12.63 -1.86
N GLU A 74 15.64 13.81 -1.46
CA GLU A 74 16.47 14.75 -0.69
C GLU A 74 16.92 14.13 0.65
N LYS A 75 16.00 13.48 1.37
CA LYS A 75 16.26 12.87 2.66
C LYS A 75 17.28 11.72 2.61
N ILE A 76 17.22 10.89 1.57
CA ILE A 76 18.08 9.70 1.43
C ILE A 76 19.26 9.90 0.47
N GLY A 77 19.44 11.07 -0.12
CA GLY A 77 20.43 11.35 -1.17
C GLY A 77 21.85 10.95 -0.79
N SER A 78 22.33 11.29 0.41
CA SER A 78 23.68 10.89 0.86
C SER A 78 23.86 9.37 0.95
N TRP A 79 22.80 8.64 1.30
CA TRP A 79 22.82 7.18 1.29
C TRP A 79 22.79 6.65 -0.14
N GLU A 80 21.97 7.22 -1.02
CA GLU A 80 21.92 6.84 -2.43
C GLU A 80 23.28 7.03 -3.11
N ASP A 81 23.96 8.15 -2.87
CA ASP A 81 25.31 8.44 -3.40
C ASP A 81 26.38 7.46 -2.88
N SER A 82 26.15 6.82 -1.73
CA SER A 82 27.05 5.86 -1.12
C SER A 82 26.83 4.41 -1.56
N LEU A 83 25.82 4.15 -2.39
CA LEU A 83 25.51 2.79 -2.85
C LEU A 83 26.70 2.18 -3.63
N PRO A 84 26.95 0.88 -3.50
CA PRO A 84 27.95 0.18 -4.29
C PRO A 84 27.74 0.36 -5.81
N GLU A 85 28.82 0.38 -6.58
CA GLU A 85 28.78 0.58 -8.04
C GLU A 85 27.89 -0.44 -8.76
N ASN A 86 27.71 -1.62 -8.22
CA ASN A 86 26.86 -2.67 -8.75
C ASN A 86 25.42 -2.64 -8.20
N VAL A 87 25.02 -1.57 -7.48
CA VAL A 87 23.66 -1.37 -7.00
C VAL A 87 23.03 -0.16 -7.69
N ARG A 88 21.77 -0.27 -8.05
CA ARG A 88 20.97 0.83 -8.62
C ARG A 88 19.69 1.01 -7.82
N LEU A 89 19.34 2.25 -7.55
CA LEU A 89 18.08 2.65 -6.94
C LEU A 89 17.12 3.16 -8.03
N ALA A 90 15.85 2.80 -7.91
CA ALA A 90 14.78 3.37 -8.70
C ALA A 90 13.62 3.80 -7.80
N TYR A 91 13.13 5.02 -8.00
CA TYR A 91 11.93 5.55 -7.36
C TYR A 91 10.72 5.20 -8.24
N LEU A 92 9.72 4.59 -7.65
CA LEU A 92 8.49 4.17 -8.32
C LEU A 92 7.29 4.76 -7.56
N PRO A 93 6.94 6.04 -7.84
CA PRO A 93 5.88 6.73 -7.12
C PRO A 93 4.50 6.15 -7.47
N GLN A 94 3.65 6.11 -6.45
CA GLN A 94 2.23 5.79 -6.53
C GLN A 94 1.45 6.75 -5.62
N PRO A 95 0.14 6.91 -5.79
CA PRO A 95 -0.65 7.74 -4.88
C PRO A 95 -0.45 7.33 -3.42
N GLY A 96 0.04 8.27 -2.59
CA GLY A 96 0.27 8.06 -1.15
C GLY A 96 1.53 7.27 -0.77
N MET A 97 2.30 6.75 -1.71
CA MET A 97 3.51 5.97 -1.41
C MET A 97 4.62 6.14 -2.47
N VAL A 98 5.84 5.85 -2.08
CA VAL A 98 6.98 5.70 -3.01
C VAL A 98 7.60 4.32 -2.78
N ARG A 99 7.77 3.56 -3.85
CA ARG A 99 8.47 2.27 -3.80
C ARG A 99 9.92 2.48 -4.21
N LEU A 100 10.85 2.11 -3.36
CA LEU A 100 12.29 2.19 -3.60
C LEU A 100 12.81 0.82 -4.02
N ARG A 101 13.10 0.64 -5.30
CA ARG A 101 13.63 -0.63 -5.80
C ARG A 101 15.15 -0.58 -5.91
N LEU A 102 15.81 -1.36 -5.07
CA LEU A 102 17.24 -1.61 -5.15
C LEU A 102 17.48 -2.81 -6.08
N THR A 103 18.36 -2.66 -7.04
CA THR A 103 18.75 -3.74 -7.97
C THR A 103 20.27 -3.87 -7.95
N ALA A 104 20.76 -5.04 -7.54
CA ALA A 104 22.17 -5.39 -7.62
C ALA A 104 22.43 -6.32 -8.81
N PHE A 105 23.63 -6.26 -9.39
CA PHE A 105 24.06 -7.13 -10.47
C PHE A 105 25.49 -7.63 -10.23
N GLY A 106 25.76 -8.88 -10.66
CA GLY A 106 27.05 -9.55 -10.43
C GLY A 106 27.00 -11.02 -10.81
N ALA A 107 28.04 -11.77 -10.46
CA ALA A 107 28.17 -13.17 -10.81
C ALA A 107 27.66 -14.15 -9.75
N ASP A 108 27.53 -13.72 -8.50
CA ASP A 108 27.12 -14.56 -7.36
C ASP A 108 25.82 -14.02 -6.74
N ILE A 109 24.76 -14.80 -6.81
CA ILE A 109 23.44 -14.41 -6.30
C ILE A 109 23.41 -14.23 -4.78
N GLU A 110 24.19 -15.01 -4.05
CA GLU A 110 24.22 -14.92 -2.57
C GLU A 110 24.94 -13.65 -2.13
N GLU A 111 26.02 -13.27 -2.82
CA GLU A 111 26.68 -11.99 -2.60
C GLU A 111 25.76 -10.81 -2.88
N LEU A 112 24.96 -10.88 -3.96
CA LEU A 112 23.98 -9.85 -4.30
C LEU A 112 22.88 -9.72 -3.24
N LYS A 113 22.38 -10.83 -2.70
CA LYS A 113 21.40 -10.83 -1.61
C LYS A 113 21.95 -10.16 -0.35
N VAL A 114 23.18 -10.51 0.04
CA VAL A 114 23.84 -9.91 1.21
C VAL A 114 24.04 -8.41 1.00
N THR A 115 24.50 -8.00 -0.17
CA THR A 115 24.69 -6.58 -0.51
C THR A 115 23.39 -5.79 -0.40
N ILE A 116 22.30 -6.25 -1.05
CA ILE A 116 21.00 -5.58 -0.98
C ILE A 116 20.46 -5.55 0.44
N GLN A 117 20.60 -6.63 1.20
CA GLN A 117 20.11 -6.68 2.58
C GLN A 117 20.83 -5.64 3.47
N LYS A 118 22.14 -5.49 3.33
CA LYS A 118 22.93 -4.49 4.04
C LYS A 118 22.47 -3.06 3.72
N GLU A 119 22.19 -2.77 2.45
CA GLU A 119 21.72 -1.45 2.04
C GLU A 119 20.30 -1.18 2.55
N ILE A 120 19.42 -2.18 2.58
CA ILE A 120 18.08 -2.06 3.18
C ILE A 120 18.20 -1.77 4.69
N GLU A 121 19.05 -2.47 5.41
CA GLU A 121 19.25 -2.22 6.86
C GLU A 121 19.81 -0.82 7.14
N SER A 122 20.68 -0.31 6.26
CA SER A 122 21.15 1.06 6.33
C SER A 122 20.04 2.08 6.09
N LEU A 123 19.23 1.87 5.05
CA LEU A 123 18.07 2.69 4.74
C LEU A 123 17.03 2.67 5.88
N GLN A 124 16.77 1.49 6.46
CA GLN A 124 15.83 1.33 7.56
C GLN A 124 16.24 2.15 8.81
N LYS A 125 17.55 2.29 9.08
CA LYS A 125 18.03 3.16 10.16
C LYS A 125 17.84 4.64 9.85
N LEU A 126 17.87 5.02 8.58
CA LEU A 126 17.75 6.40 8.14
C LEU A 126 16.29 6.88 8.11
N ILE A 127 15.36 6.02 7.68
CA ILE A 127 13.94 6.36 7.52
C ILE A 127 13.00 5.31 8.17
N PRO A 128 13.19 4.95 9.46
CA PRO A 128 12.43 3.87 10.11
C PRO A 128 10.92 4.09 10.07
N ASP A 129 10.48 5.34 10.25
CA ASP A 129 9.04 5.70 10.34
C ASP A 129 8.34 5.79 8.98
N LEU A 130 9.09 5.74 7.88
CA LEU A 130 8.52 5.82 6.54
C LEU A 130 8.35 4.44 5.88
N ILE A 131 9.09 3.43 6.31
CA ILE A 131 9.03 2.08 5.75
C ILE A 131 7.88 1.32 6.40
N PHE A 132 6.94 0.81 5.58
CA PHE A 132 5.85 -0.02 6.08
C PHE A 132 5.92 -1.47 5.61
N GLY A 133 6.68 -1.79 4.56
CA GLY A 133 6.75 -3.16 4.03
C GLY A 133 7.79 -3.32 2.94
N TYR A 134 7.80 -4.51 2.34
CA TYR A 134 8.80 -4.90 1.34
C TYR A 134 8.16 -5.66 0.17
N ASP A 135 8.77 -5.55 -0.99
CA ASP A 135 8.50 -6.30 -2.21
C ASP A 135 7.04 -6.18 -2.71
N THR A 136 6.23 -7.23 -2.55
CA THR A 136 4.85 -7.29 -3.01
C THR A 136 3.83 -7.13 -1.89
N GLN A 137 4.26 -6.87 -0.66
CA GLN A 137 3.35 -6.63 0.45
C GLN A 137 2.44 -5.44 0.17
N THR A 138 1.22 -5.51 0.68
CA THR A 138 0.29 -4.39 0.68
C THR A 138 0.10 -3.84 2.09
N MET A 139 -0.40 -2.62 2.23
CA MET A 139 -0.61 -1.98 3.54
C MET A 139 -1.54 -2.83 4.43
N GLU A 140 -2.62 -3.37 3.84
CA GLU A 140 -3.57 -4.22 4.55
C GLU A 140 -2.99 -5.57 4.98
N GLN A 141 -2.03 -6.13 4.23
CA GLN A 141 -1.29 -7.33 4.63
C GLN A 141 -0.39 -7.05 5.83
N VAL A 142 0.41 -5.98 5.76
CA VAL A 142 1.29 -5.57 6.86
C VAL A 142 0.48 -5.23 8.11
N LEU A 143 -0.63 -4.52 7.97
CA LEU A 143 -1.55 -4.25 9.09
C LEU A 143 -2.04 -5.56 9.71
N GLY A 144 -2.46 -6.52 8.91
CA GLY A 144 -2.94 -7.82 9.39
C GLY A 144 -1.85 -8.62 10.12
N GLU A 145 -0.62 -8.61 9.63
CA GLU A 145 0.54 -9.24 10.28
C GLU A 145 0.81 -8.61 11.66
N LEU A 146 0.85 -7.28 11.73
CA LEU A 146 1.08 -6.55 12.98
C LEU A 146 -0.05 -6.77 14.00
N LEU A 147 -1.30 -6.82 13.56
CA LEU A 147 -2.44 -7.07 14.46
C LEU A 147 -2.40 -8.47 15.03
N ARG A 148 -2.05 -9.49 14.22
CA ARG A 148 -1.88 -10.86 14.72
C ARG A 148 -0.70 -10.97 15.69
N GLU A 149 0.45 -10.38 15.34
CA GLU A 149 1.65 -10.38 16.20
C GLU A 149 1.34 -9.78 17.59
N LYS A 150 0.56 -8.70 17.62
CA LYS A 150 0.19 -8.00 18.86
C LYS A 150 -1.06 -8.56 19.53
N ALA A 151 -1.71 -9.58 18.95
CA ALA A 151 -2.99 -10.12 19.37
C ALA A 151 -4.08 -9.04 19.54
N MET A 152 -4.09 -8.03 18.63
CA MET A 152 -5.00 -6.90 18.64
C MET A 152 -6.11 -7.06 17.61
N THR A 153 -7.25 -6.45 17.91
CA THR A 153 -8.43 -6.43 17.04
C THR A 153 -8.71 -5.04 16.50
N ILE A 154 -9.30 -4.97 15.31
CA ILE A 154 -9.65 -3.70 14.64
C ILE A 154 -11.09 -3.74 14.13
N SER A 155 -11.74 -2.58 14.12
CA SER A 155 -13.00 -2.30 13.42
C SER A 155 -12.90 -0.99 12.62
N THR A 156 -13.87 -0.73 11.74
CA THR A 156 -13.93 0.52 10.98
C THR A 156 -15.28 1.21 11.07
N ALA A 157 -15.28 2.54 10.93
CA ALA A 157 -16.49 3.36 10.78
C ALA A 157 -16.28 4.30 9.59
N GLU A 158 -16.95 4.03 8.49
CA GLU A 158 -16.66 4.66 7.20
C GLU A 158 -17.81 5.54 6.74
N SER A 159 -17.50 6.77 6.31
CA SER A 159 -18.44 7.66 5.63
C SER A 159 -18.03 7.80 4.16
N CYS A 160 -17.13 8.71 3.82
CA CYS A 160 -16.74 8.97 2.43
C CYS A 160 -16.05 7.81 1.72
N THR A 161 -15.46 6.87 2.45
CA THR A 161 -14.81 5.67 1.89
C THR A 161 -15.78 4.53 1.59
N GLY A 162 -17.04 4.62 2.06
CA GLY A 162 -18.14 3.74 1.65
C GLY A 162 -17.96 2.24 1.94
N GLY A 163 -17.10 1.85 2.86
CA GLY A 163 -16.77 0.46 3.15
C GLY A 163 -15.49 -0.05 2.45
N TYR A 164 -14.79 0.81 1.72
CA TYR A 164 -13.61 0.39 0.97
C TYR A 164 -12.45 -0.04 1.89
N ILE A 165 -12.29 0.60 3.05
CA ILE A 165 -11.26 0.20 4.03
C ILE A 165 -11.57 -1.20 4.58
N ALA A 166 -12.83 -1.46 4.93
CA ALA A 166 -13.27 -2.80 5.35
C ALA A 166 -13.04 -3.84 4.24
N HIS A 167 -13.32 -3.48 2.98
CA HIS A 167 -13.04 -4.33 1.83
C HIS A 167 -11.54 -4.68 1.73
N LEU A 168 -10.64 -3.70 1.82
CA LEU A 168 -9.20 -3.93 1.78
C LEU A 168 -8.75 -4.87 2.91
N ILE A 169 -9.20 -4.63 4.14
CA ILE A 169 -8.86 -5.48 5.29
C ILE A 169 -9.38 -6.92 5.07
N THR A 170 -10.61 -7.07 4.60
CA THR A 170 -11.22 -8.40 4.37
C THR A 170 -10.71 -9.12 3.14
N SER A 171 -10.01 -8.44 2.23
CA SER A 171 -9.33 -9.06 1.10
C SER A 171 -8.12 -9.90 1.52
N VAL A 172 -7.60 -9.68 2.73
CA VAL A 172 -6.49 -10.46 3.30
C VAL A 172 -7.01 -11.75 3.90
N ALA A 173 -6.49 -12.89 3.45
CA ALA A 173 -6.87 -14.20 3.98
C ALA A 173 -6.58 -14.29 5.49
N GLY A 174 -7.55 -14.79 6.26
CA GLY A 174 -7.47 -14.89 7.72
C GLY A 174 -7.71 -13.57 8.46
N SER A 175 -8.25 -12.54 7.81
CA SER A 175 -8.61 -11.26 8.47
C SER A 175 -9.63 -11.41 9.59
N SER A 176 -10.39 -12.50 9.62
CA SER A 176 -11.32 -12.82 10.71
C SER A 176 -10.66 -12.94 12.09
N ASP A 177 -9.36 -13.18 12.16
CA ASP A 177 -8.63 -13.26 13.42
C ASP A 177 -8.64 -11.92 14.15
N TYR A 178 -8.51 -10.81 13.40
CA TYR A 178 -8.34 -9.47 13.95
C TYR A 178 -9.44 -8.47 13.55
N PHE A 179 -10.13 -8.64 12.42
CA PHE A 179 -11.17 -7.71 11.99
C PHE A 179 -12.55 -8.12 12.52
N LYS A 180 -13.20 -7.26 13.32
CA LYS A 180 -14.47 -7.56 13.95
C LYS A 180 -15.69 -7.02 13.20
N GLY A 181 -15.49 -6.05 12.31
CA GLY A 181 -16.56 -5.51 11.49
C GLY A 181 -16.41 -4.03 11.16
N SER A 182 -17.37 -3.53 10.39
CA SER A 182 -17.44 -2.14 9.93
C SER A 182 -18.87 -1.59 10.04
N VAL A 183 -18.97 -0.27 10.25
CA VAL A 183 -20.21 0.48 10.02
C VAL A 183 -19.99 1.45 8.87
N VAL A 184 -20.72 1.29 7.79
CA VAL A 184 -20.80 2.32 6.73
C VAL A 184 -21.84 3.35 7.16
N ALA A 185 -21.38 4.40 7.85
CA ALA A 185 -22.19 5.47 8.40
C ALA A 185 -22.28 6.63 7.39
N TYR A 186 -22.90 6.40 6.24
CA TYR A 186 -22.99 7.39 5.16
C TYR A 186 -23.96 8.52 5.53
N ASP A 187 -25.12 8.16 6.05
CA ASP A 187 -26.14 9.09 6.53
C ASP A 187 -25.89 9.56 7.97
N ASN A 188 -26.30 10.78 8.31
CA ASN A 188 -26.15 11.33 9.65
C ASN A 188 -26.98 10.60 10.71
N GLU A 189 -28.14 10.06 10.34
CA GLU A 189 -28.91 9.22 11.26
C GLU A 189 -28.17 7.95 11.67
N VAL A 190 -27.42 7.34 10.73
CA VAL A 190 -26.60 6.17 11.01
C VAL A 190 -25.45 6.55 11.95
N LYS A 191 -24.81 7.72 11.74
CA LYS A 191 -23.78 8.23 12.65
C LYS A 191 -24.33 8.36 14.09
N MET A 192 -25.51 8.94 14.24
CA MET A 192 -26.15 9.11 15.56
C MET A 192 -26.63 7.78 16.14
N LYS A 193 -27.51 7.06 15.43
CA LYS A 193 -28.20 5.88 15.97
C LYS A 193 -27.27 4.67 16.17
N ILE A 194 -26.30 4.50 15.30
CA ILE A 194 -25.41 3.33 15.33
C ILE A 194 -24.11 3.61 16.06
N LEU A 195 -23.51 4.78 15.82
CA LEU A 195 -22.20 5.12 16.40
C LEU A 195 -22.29 6.05 17.61
N GLY A 196 -23.47 6.59 17.91
CA GLY A 196 -23.69 7.47 19.05
C GLY A 196 -23.05 8.86 18.89
N VAL A 197 -22.91 9.33 17.65
CA VAL A 197 -22.48 10.71 17.38
C VAL A 197 -23.53 11.69 17.90
N ASP A 198 -23.09 12.72 18.65
CA ASP A 198 -24.02 13.71 19.22
C ASP A 198 -24.60 14.60 18.08
N GLN A 199 -25.92 14.81 18.13
CA GLN A 199 -26.63 15.73 17.22
C GLN A 199 -26.00 17.14 17.28
N LYS A 200 -25.62 17.61 18.48
CA LYS A 200 -24.98 18.93 18.66
C LYS A 200 -23.64 19.02 17.94
N SER A 201 -22.88 17.91 17.88
CA SER A 201 -21.62 17.89 17.14
C SER A 201 -21.86 18.00 15.64
N LEU A 202 -22.90 17.32 15.13
CA LEU A 202 -23.31 17.46 13.72
C LEU A 202 -23.79 18.85 13.38
N ASP A 203 -24.60 19.47 14.26
CA ASP A 203 -25.17 20.80 14.03
C ASP A 203 -24.09 21.89 14.11
N SER A 204 -23.13 21.78 15.04
CA SER A 204 -22.10 22.78 15.27
C SER A 204 -20.92 22.67 14.31
N TYR A 205 -20.47 21.47 13.98
CA TYR A 205 -19.24 21.23 13.23
C TYR A 205 -19.49 20.59 11.85
N GLY A 206 -20.69 20.04 11.61
CA GLY A 206 -21.04 19.29 10.42
C GLY A 206 -20.41 17.90 10.39
N ALA A 207 -20.92 17.03 9.52
CA ALA A 207 -20.50 15.63 9.41
C ALA A 207 -19.01 15.46 9.08
N VAL A 208 -18.45 16.38 8.30
CA VAL A 208 -17.02 16.40 7.94
C VAL A 208 -16.29 17.31 8.92
N SER A 209 -15.87 16.76 10.04
CA SER A 209 -15.17 17.48 11.11
C SER A 209 -14.37 16.53 11.99
N GLU A 210 -13.37 17.08 12.64
CA GLU A 210 -12.54 16.38 13.62
C GLU A 210 -13.39 15.78 14.76
N GLN A 211 -14.32 16.60 15.28
CA GLN A 211 -15.18 16.17 16.40
C GLN A 211 -16.03 14.95 16.01
N VAL A 212 -16.70 15.01 14.87
CA VAL A 212 -17.59 13.93 14.42
C VAL A 212 -16.80 12.64 14.10
N VAL A 213 -15.62 12.73 13.47
CA VAL A 213 -14.84 11.51 13.18
C VAL A 213 -14.29 10.85 14.46
N LYS A 214 -13.96 11.64 15.49
CA LYS A 214 -13.59 11.11 16.82
C LYS A 214 -14.74 10.33 17.45
N GLU A 215 -15.92 10.92 17.46
CA GLU A 215 -17.13 10.28 17.99
C GLU A 215 -17.48 9.01 17.22
N MET A 216 -17.36 9.02 15.89
CA MET A 216 -17.53 7.84 15.06
C MET A 216 -16.56 6.72 15.42
N ALA A 217 -15.27 7.03 15.58
CA ALA A 217 -14.25 6.05 15.95
C ALA A 217 -14.52 5.45 17.34
N GLN A 218 -14.79 6.30 18.32
CA GLN A 218 -15.12 5.86 19.69
C GLN A 218 -16.40 5.02 19.74
N GLY A 219 -17.44 5.45 19.02
CA GLY A 219 -18.70 4.75 18.93
C GLY A 219 -18.57 3.35 18.34
N ALA A 220 -17.86 3.22 17.26
CA ALA A 220 -17.60 1.91 16.63
C ALA A 220 -16.71 1.04 17.52
N ARG A 221 -15.67 1.60 18.15
CA ARG A 221 -14.82 0.85 19.08
C ARG A 221 -15.63 0.22 20.21
N ARG A 222 -16.50 1.01 20.86
CA ARG A 222 -17.39 0.49 21.94
C ARG A 222 -18.33 -0.59 21.42
N ARG A 223 -18.90 -0.38 20.21
CA ARG A 223 -19.89 -1.29 19.64
C ARG A 223 -19.29 -2.65 19.25
N PHE A 224 -18.10 -2.67 18.71
CA PHE A 224 -17.40 -3.90 18.30
C PHE A 224 -16.48 -4.47 19.39
N ASN A 225 -16.27 -3.71 20.48
CA ASN A 225 -15.33 -4.06 21.56
C ASN A 225 -13.94 -4.42 21.01
N THR A 226 -13.38 -3.55 20.16
CA THR A 226 -12.07 -3.74 19.52
C THR A 226 -10.98 -2.91 20.21
N ASP A 227 -9.73 -3.34 20.05
CA ASP A 227 -8.57 -2.62 20.56
C ASP A 227 -8.35 -1.31 19.77
N LEU A 228 -8.57 -1.39 18.46
CA LEU A 228 -8.44 -0.27 17.53
C LEU A 228 -9.72 -0.05 16.73
N THR A 229 -10.00 1.19 16.38
CA THR A 229 -11.04 1.54 15.40
C THR A 229 -10.58 2.71 14.56
N LEU A 230 -10.61 2.53 13.24
CA LEU A 230 -10.36 3.58 12.26
C LEU A 230 -11.69 4.14 11.76
N ALA A 231 -11.84 5.47 11.78
CA ALA A 231 -13.01 6.14 11.23
C ALA A 231 -12.62 7.15 10.14
N THR A 232 -13.48 7.34 9.15
CA THR A 232 -13.29 8.30 8.06
C THR A 232 -14.54 9.14 7.83
N SER A 233 -14.36 10.45 7.64
CA SER A 233 -15.41 11.36 7.19
C SER A 233 -14.79 12.43 6.30
N GLY A 234 -15.35 12.66 5.10
CA GLY A 234 -14.72 13.56 4.14
C GLY A 234 -15.63 13.92 2.97
N ILE A 235 -15.10 14.77 2.08
CA ILE A 235 -15.71 15.20 0.84
C ILE A 235 -14.89 14.66 -0.33
N ALA A 236 -15.30 13.50 -0.84
CA ALA A 236 -14.59 12.82 -1.92
C ALA A 236 -14.74 13.52 -3.29
N GLY A 237 -15.78 14.37 -3.45
CA GLY A 237 -16.04 15.03 -4.72
C GLY A 237 -16.87 14.17 -5.70
N PRO A 238 -17.06 14.62 -6.94
CA PRO A 238 -16.56 15.88 -7.54
C PRO A 238 -17.24 17.16 -7.01
N GLY A 239 -18.40 17.04 -6.33
CA GLY A 239 -19.16 18.14 -5.75
C GLY A 239 -19.15 18.12 -4.22
N GLY A 240 -19.94 19.04 -3.60
CA GLY A 240 -20.17 19.10 -2.14
C GLY A 240 -19.10 19.84 -1.34
N GLY A 241 -18.02 20.32 -1.96
CA GLY A 241 -17.03 21.14 -1.29
C GLY A 241 -17.47 22.59 -1.08
N THR A 242 -16.97 23.21 -0.02
CA THR A 242 -17.05 24.66 0.25
C THR A 242 -15.63 25.23 0.32
N LYS A 243 -15.54 26.55 0.49
CA LYS A 243 -14.25 27.23 0.65
C LYS A 243 -13.54 26.78 1.94
N GLU A 244 -14.30 26.55 3.01
CA GLU A 244 -13.83 26.08 4.32
C GLU A 244 -13.58 24.57 4.35
N LYS A 245 -14.38 23.82 3.58
CA LYS A 245 -14.30 22.36 3.48
C LYS A 245 -14.22 21.96 2.00
N PRO A 246 -13.03 22.05 1.38
CA PRO A 246 -12.87 21.75 -0.05
C PRO A 246 -13.05 20.26 -0.35
N VAL A 247 -13.31 19.96 -1.61
CA VAL A 247 -13.20 18.60 -2.14
C VAL A 247 -11.79 18.07 -1.87
N GLY A 248 -11.67 16.81 -1.44
CA GLY A 248 -10.43 16.19 -1.03
C GLY A 248 -10.15 16.32 0.49
N LEU A 249 -10.92 17.10 1.24
CA LEU A 249 -10.79 17.13 2.69
C LEU A 249 -11.32 15.84 3.30
N VAL A 250 -10.45 15.08 3.96
CA VAL A 250 -10.80 13.86 4.70
C VAL A 250 -10.26 13.95 6.12
N TRP A 251 -11.13 13.69 7.09
CA TRP A 251 -10.79 13.48 8.48
C TRP A 251 -10.66 11.98 8.75
N VAL A 252 -9.56 11.60 9.38
CA VAL A 252 -9.30 10.24 9.82
C VAL A 252 -9.19 10.23 11.34
N GLY A 253 -10.01 9.42 11.99
CA GLY A 253 -10.02 9.24 13.45
C GLY A 253 -9.56 7.85 13.83
N LEU A 254 -8.66 7.75 14.81
CA LEU A 254 -8.25 6.48 15.40
C LEU A 254 -8.63 6.47 16.87
N ALA A 255 -9.45 5.49 17.27
CA ALA A 255 -9.72 5.20 18.67
C ALA A 255 -8.96 3.96 19.12
N THR A 256 -8.30 4.04 20.26
CA THR A 256 -7.56 2.94 20.87
C THR A 256 -8.16 2.56 22.22
N ALA A 257 -8.11 1.27 22.57
CA ALA A 257 -8.31 0.87 23.95
C ALA A 257 -7.11 1.35 24.76
N THR A 258 -7.33 2.14 25.79
CA THR A 258 -6.22 2.55 26.67
C THR A 258 -5.79 1.34 27.47
N LEU A 259 -4.48 1.07 27.48
CA LEU A 259 -3.90 0.23 28.53
C LEU A 259 -4.13 0.96 29.85
N ALA A 260 -4.93 0.37 30.72
CA ALA A 260 -5.22 0.95 32.02
C ALA A 260 -3.93 1.16 32.80
N VAL A 261 -3.58 2.40 33.05
CA VAL A 261 -2.62 2.80 34.06
C VAL A 261 -3.44 3.36 35.23
N GLY A 262 -3.80 2.48 36.20
CA GLY A 262 -4.68 2.82 37.32
C GLY A 262 -6.17 2.74 36.99
N ASP A 263 -7.03 2.91 37.98
CA ASP A 263 -8.47 2.64 37.97
C ASP A 263 -9.37 3.56 37.09
N ALA A 264 -8.82 4.26 36.11
CA ALA A 264 -9.61 5.10 35.21
C ALA A 264 -9.43 4.65 33.74
N PRO A 265 -10.51 4.30 33.03
CA PRO A 265 -10.44 4.03 31.59
C PRO A 265 -10.24 5.36 30.83
N ALA A 266 -9.02 5.67 30.46
CA ALA A 266 -8.76 6.79 29.58
C ALA A 266 -8.87 6.32 28.13
N GLU A 267 -9.89 6.80 27.40
CA GLU A 267 -10.00 6.61 25.97
C GLU A 267 -9.07 7.61 25.26
N SER A 268 -7.99 7.16 24.65
CA SER A 268 -7.18 8.00 23.78
C SER A 268 -7.73 7.93 22.36
N THR A 269 -8.04 9.09 21.80
CA THR A 269 -8.43 9.21 20.39
C THR A 269 -7.41 10.12 19.73
N LEU A 270 -6.68 9.58 18.76
CA LEU A 270 -5.82 10.37 17.89
C LEU A 270 -6.62 10.73 16.64
N SER A 271 -6.56 11.96 16.21
CA SER A 271 -7.11 12.40 14.94
C SER A 271 -6.05 13.12 14.13
N GLY A 272 -6.03 12.87 12.85
CA GLY A 272 -5.19 13.56 11.87
C GLY A 272 -6.00 14.08 10.71
N VAL A 273 -5.56 15.19 10.13
CA VAL A 273 -6.10 15.72 8.87
C VAL A 273 -5.19 15.27 7.76
N TYR A 274 -5.74 14.49 6.83
CA TYR A 274 -5.07 14.18 5.59
C TYR A 274 -5.85 14.84 4.46
N ARG A 275 -5.18 15.68 3.69
CA ARG A 275 -5.71 16.28 2.48
C ARG A 275 -5.30 15.43 1.30
N VAL A 276 -6.27 14.86 0.59
CA VAL A 276 -6.03 14.20 -0.69
C VAL A 276 -6.22 15.27 -1.76
N GLU A 277 -5.15 15.58 -2.50
CA GLU A 277 -5.18 16.48 -3.67
C GLU A 277 -5.41 15.69 -4.95
#